data_e8fced967b8c478c77c04d0a605dbac8
#
_entry.id   e8fced967b8c478c77c04d0a605dbac8
#
_cell.length_a   1.000
_cell.length_b   1.000
_cell.length_c   1.000
_cell.angle_alpha   90.00
_cell.angle_beta   90.00
_cell.angle_gamma   90.00
#
_symmetry.space_group_name_H-M   'P 1'
#
loop_
_entity.id
_entity.type
_entity.pdbx_description
1 polymer ?
#
loop_
_entity_poly.entity_id
_entity_poly.type
_entity_poly.pdbx_seq_one_letter_code
_entity_poly.pdbx_strand_id
1 'polypeptide(L)'
;VTAAADDDYASASAQRNFRITAKRVTIDGVTVEPSKTYDGTTDATIVTGGTLSANFDGNDLRIVTGSAAYDGKNVGTGKTVSFSGFSLEGDAAENYTLASQPAGTTADITVRPVTVEDLHIQDKLYDGTDRAEYDGEPTLGNAVSGDHVALVKGTPSFTSIRTAEDIAIRFTEFSLTGADAGNYALTQPTGITASILPYALTGGEYAVNSNDWINHDFVVTAAEGYLLSLTDTADGVWQQTLRAADETAEG
;
A
#
# COMPACT_ATOMS: atom_id res chain seq x y z
N VAL A 1 -55.69 47.76 15.12
CA VAL A 1 -56.97 48.25 14.53
C VAL A 1 -57.63 49.18 15.55
N THR A 2 -57.82 50.39 15.16
CA THR A 2 -58.58 51.36 15.94
C THR A 2 -59.94 51.57 15.27
N ALA A 3 -61.06 51.43 16.02
CA ALA A 3 -62.36 51.88 15.56
C ALA A 3 -62.59 53.32 16.10
N ALA A 4 -63.07 54.21 15.23
CA ALA A 4 -63.46 55.57 15.67
C ALA A 4 -64.70 55.50 16.57
N ALA A 5 -64.73 56.36 17.57
CA ALA A 5 -65.97 56.54 18.39
C ALA A 5 -67.03 57.27 17.55
N ASP A 6 -68.26 56.85 17.69
CA ASP A 6 -69.44 57.60 17.24
C ASP A 6 -70.32 57.94 18.47
N ASP A 7 -71.42 58.58 18.25
CA ASP A 7 -72.25 59.06 19.36
C ASP A 7 -72.86 57.98 20.29
N ASP A 8 -72.82 56.71 19.81
CA ASP A 8 -73.34 55.57 20.54
C ASP A 8 -72.24 54.57 21.06
N TYR A 9 -71.01 54.68 20.58
CA TYR A 9 -69.96 53.75 20.95
C TYR A 9 -68.65 54.44 21.31
N ALA A 10 -68.01 53.99 22.41
CA ALA A 10 -66.67 54.43 22.77
C ALA A 10 -65.61 53.84 21.82
N SER A 11 -64.64 54.66 21.53
CA SER A 11 -63.46 54.13 20.75
C SER A 11 -62.76 53.02 21.49
N ALA A 12 -62.51 51.94 20.82
CA ALA A 12 -61.70 50.80 21.35
C ALA A 12 -60.45 50.57 20.46
N SER A 13 -59.31 50.37 21.11
CA SER A 13 -58.10 49.96 20.45
C SER A 13 -57.66 48.62 21.00
N ALA A 14 -57.29 47.72 20.12
CA ALA A 14 -56.68 46.46 20.50
C ALA A 14 -55.26 46.36 19.84
N GLN A 15 -54.26 46.20 20.64
CA GLN A 15 -52.88 45.91 20.19
C GLN A 15 -52.61 44.40 20.27
N ARG A 16 -52.11 43.83 19.22
CA ARG A 16 -51.58 42.47 19.21
C ARG A 16 -50.10 42.52 18.84
N ASN A 17 -49.27 41.90 19.69
CA ASN A 17 -47.84 41.73 19.40
C ASN A 17 -47.67 40.47 18.58
N PHE A 18 -46.98 40.61 17.44
CA PHE A 18 -46.57 39.49 16.62
C PHE A 18 -45.06 39.31 16.79
N ARG A 19 -44.64 38.08 16.93
CA ARG A 19 -43.24 37.72 16.97
C ARG A 19 -42.88 36.99 15.66
N ILE A 20 -41.91 37.52 14.92
CA ILE A 20 -41.30 36.83 13.80
C ILE A 20 -40.18 36.01 14.37
N THR A 21 -40.17 34.70 14.09
CA THR A 21 -39.12 33.75 14.50
C THR A 21 -38.39 33.27 13.30
N ALA A 22 -37.09 32.96 13.46
CA ALA A 22 -36.27 32.43 12.41
C ALA A 22 -36.87 31.16 11.78
N LYS A 23 -36.81 31.06 10.48
CA LYS A 23 -37.25 29.91 9.69
C LYS A 23 -36.31 28.74 9.90
N ARG A 24 -36.85 27.61 10.36
CA ARG A 24 -36.06 26.37 10.45
C ARG A 24 -35.90 25.77 9.06
N VAL A 25 -34.66 25.41 8.70
CA VAL A 25 -34.28 24.78 7.43
C VAL A 25 -33.41 23.58 7.69
N THR A 26 -33.39 22.66 6.73
CA THR A 26 -32.44 21.50 6.65
C THR A 26 -31.53 21.68 5.45
N ILE A 27 -30.39 21.01 5.48
CA ILE A 27 -29.48 20.86 4.33
C ILE A 27 -29.67 19.43 3.85
N ASP A 28 -30.12 19.28 2.60
CA ASP A 28 -30.40 17.99 1.98
C ASP A 28 -29.45 17.75 0.79
N GLY A 29 -29.20 16.48 0.46
CA GLY A 29 -28.40 16.12 -0.71
C GLY A 29 -26.88 16.34 -0.58
N VAL A 30 -26.35 16.39 0.65
CA VAL A 30 -24.89 16.35 0.87
C VAL A 30 -24.38 14.97 0.47
N THR A 31 -23.33 14.94 -0.36
CA THR A 31 -22.70 13.69 -0.80
C THR A 31 -21.20 13.70 -0.54
N VAL A 32 -20.63 12.53 -0.36
CA VAL A 32 -19.19 12.30 -0.23
C VAL A 32 -18.70 11.40 -1.35
N GLU A 33 -17.37 11.33 -1.54
CA GLU A 33 -16.77 10.32 -2.40
C GLU A 33 -17.23 8.92 -1.97
N PRO A 34 -17.61 8.04 -2.91
CA PRO A 34 -18.15 6.71 -2.59
C PRO A 34 -17.15 5.81 -1.90
N SER A 35 -15.87 6.08 -2.07
CA SER A 35 -14.79 5.36 -1.41
C SER A 35 -13.52 6.18 -1.30
N LYS A 36 -12.65 5.80 -0.34
CA LYS A 36 -11.25 6.22 -0.29
C LYS A 36 -10.34 5.02 -0.06
N THR A 37 -9.08 5.14 -0.48
CA THR A 37 -8.04 4.19 -0.04
C THR A 37 -7.63 4.52 1.38
N TYR A 38 -7.37 3.50 2.20
CA TYR A 38 -6.90 3.65 3.58
C TYR A 38 -5.70 4.61 3.67
N ASP A 39 -5.81 5.60 4.53
CA ASP A 39 -4.81 6.65 4.75
C ASP A 39 -4.52 6.90 6.24
N GLY A 40 -5.10 6.07 7.13
CA GLY A 40 -4.96 6.19 8.58
C GLY A 40 -5.87 7.24 9.22
N THR A 41 -6.69 7.97 8.44
CA THR A 41 -7.59 9.03 8.93
C THR A 41 -9.06 8.62 8.83
N THR A 42 -9.91 9.37 9.53
CA THR A 42 -11.38 9.25 9.42
C THR A 42 -11.99 10.25 8.45
N ASP A 43 -11.20 11.12 7.82
CA ASP A 43 -11.71 12.18 6.96
C ASP A 43 -12.40 11.61 5.71
N ALA A 44 -13.56 12.17 5.39
CA ALA A 44 -14.30 11.88 4.16
C ALA A 44 -14.38 13.14 3.29
N THR A 45 -14.21 12.99 1.99
CA THR A 45 -14.25 14.11 1.04
C THR A 45 -15.68 14.41 0.64
N ILE A 46 -16.15 15.63 0.91
CA ILE A 46 -17.46 16.11 0.48
C ILE A 46 -17.39 16.46 -1.02
N VAL A 47 -18.31 15.89 -1.81
CA VAL A 47 -18.46 16.16 -3.24
C VAL A 47 -19.48 17.28 -3.47
N THR A 48 -20.63 17.23 -2.78
CA THR A 48 -21.66 18.28 -2.85
C THR A 48 -22.01 18.77 -1.47
N GLY A 49 -22.07 20.09 -1.29
CA GLY A 49 -22.42 20.73 -0.01
C GLY A 49 -23.93 20.73 0.30
N GLY A 50 -24.73 20.11 -0.56
CA GLY A 50 -26.20 20.06 -0.40
C GLY A 50 -26.93 21.32 -0.78
N THR A 51 -28.23 21.31 -0.51
CA THR A 51 -29.16 22.43 -0.75
C THR A 51 -30.04 22.66 0.45
N LEU A 52 -30.49 23.90 0.65
CA LEU A 52 -31.44 24.25 1.69
C LEU A 52 -32.86 23.79 1.33
N SER A 53 -33.58 23.23 2.33
CA SER A 53 -34.99 22.85 2.17
C SER A 53 -35.92 24.04 1.87
N ALA A 54 -35.52 25.26 2.24
CA ALA A 54 -36.13 26.52 1.85
C ALA A 54 -35.11 27.64 1.86
N ASN A 55 -35.10 28.46 0.82
CA ASN A 55 -34.32 29.69 0.73
C ASN A 55 -35.18 30.75 0.03
N PHE A 56 -35.65 31.73 0.77
CA PHE A 56 -36.48 32.82 0.24
C PHE A 56 -35.70 34.07 -0.12
N ASP A 57 -34.44 34.15 0.31
CA ASP A 57 -33.55 35.31 0.18
C ASP A 57 -32.42 35.11 -0.86
N GLY A 58 -32.50 33.99 -1.61
CA GLY A 58 -31.59 33.74 -2.72
C GLY A 58 -30.10 33.73 -2.29
N ASN A 59 -29.30 34.58 -2.93
CA ASN A 59 -27.86 34.66 -2.65
C ASN A 59 -27.48 35.29 -1.30
N ASP A 60 -28.42 35.95 -0.62
CA ASP A 60 -28.19 36.54 0.70
C ASP A 60 -28.21 35.49 1.81
N LEU A 61 -28.46 34.23 1.46
CA LEU A 61 -28.38 33.06 2.34
C LEU A 61 -27.57 31.94 1.65
N ARG A 62 -26.51 31.51 2.29
CA ARG A 62 -25.62 30.44 1.76
C ARG A 62 -25.29 29.40 2.83
N ILE A 63 -24.96 28.20 2.37
CA ILE A 63 -24.42 27.12 3.20
C ILE A 63 -22.92 27.31 3.34
N VAL A 64 -22.43 27.29 4.58
CA VAL A 64 -21.01 27.04 4.87
C VAL A 64 -20.86 25.53 5.01
N THR A 65 -20.11 24.93 4.09
CA THR A 65 -19.85 23.50 4.08
C THR A 65 -18.94 23.13 5.26
N GLY A 66 -19.36 22.19 6.05
CA GLY A 66 -18.60 21.66 7.18
C GLY A 66 -17.64 20.55 6.77
N SER A 67 -17.46 19.59 7.64
CA SER A 67 -16.62 18.39 7.45
C SER A 67 -17.46 17.11 7.47
N ALA A 68 -16.88 16.05 6.88
CA ALA A 68 -17.43 14.70 6.91
C ALA A 68 -16.39 13.74 7.49
N ALA A 69 -16.85 12.79 8.30
CA ALA A 69 -15.96 11.82 8.93
C ALA A 69 -16.61 10.43 8.98
N TYR A 70 -15.79 9.42 8.68
CA TYR A 70 -16.12 8.01 8.88
C TYR A 70 -16.19 7.68 10.38
N ASP A 71 -16.95 6.67 10.74
CA ASP A 71 -17.09 6.13 12.10
C ASP A 71 -15.82 5.45 12.65
N GLY A 72 -14.79 5.30 11.82
CA GLY A 72 -13.49 4.77 12.17
C GLY A 72 -12.55 4.70 10.97
N LYS A 73 -11.23 4.64 11.20
CA LYS A 73 -10.21 4.69 10.15
C LYS A 73 -10.09 3.40 9.34
N ASN A 74 -10.49 2.25 9.90
CA ASN A 74 -10.21 0.95 9.31
C ASN A 74 -11.02 0.67 8.04
N VAL A 75 -10.43 -0.14 7.17
CA VAL A 75 -11.06 -0.67 5.95
C VAL A 75 -12.42 -1.30 6.24
N GLY A 76 -13.36 -1.05 5.37
CA GLY A 76 -14.71 -1.61 5.44
C GLY A 76 -15.63 -1.03 4.38
N THR A 77 -16.70 -1.75 4.08
CA THR A 77 -17.75 -1.35 3.15
C THR A 77 -18.95 -0.81 3.90
N GLY A 78 -19.63 0.17 3.29
CA GLY A 78 -20.84 0.76 3.87
C GLY A 78 -20.63 1.41 5.24
N LYS A 79 -19.43 1.94 5.51
CA LYS A 79 -19.11 2.62 6.77
C LYS A 79 -19.93 3.88 6.91
N THR A 80 -20.39 4.15 8.11
CA THR A 80 -21.16 5.36 8.41
C THR A 80 -20.27 6.60 8.27
N VAL A 81 -20.77 7.61 7.55
CA VAL A 81 -20.16 8.93 7.44
C VAL A 81 -21.10 9.94 8.06
N SER A 82 -20.62 10.70 9.04
CA SER A 82 -21.33 11.77 9.70
C SER A 82 -20.82 13.14 9.26
N PHE A 83 -21.73 14.12 9.28
CA PHE A 83 -21.41 15.50 8.91
C PHE A 83 -21.42 16.38 10.15
N SER A 84 -20.55 17.40 10.18
CA SER A 84 -20.46 18.37 11.27
C SER A 84 -19.98 19.73 10.77
N GLY A 85 -20.24 20.78 11.54
CA GLY A 85 -19.73 22.12 11.23
C GLY A 85 -20.43 22.83 10.07
N PHE A 86 -21.51 22.28 9.52
CA PHE A 86 -22.37 23.02 8.58
C PHE A 86 -23.06 24.17 9.26
N SER A 87 -23.06 25.32 8.61
CA SER A 87 -23.74 26.54 9.12
C SER A 87 -24.32 27.37 7.97
N LEU A 88 -25.00 28.42 8.32
CA LEU A 88 -25.59 29.39 7.39
C LEU A 88 -24.82 30.69 7.48
N GLU A 89 -24.61 31.36 6.34
CA GLU A 89 -24.00 32.68 6.25
C GLU A 89 -24.72 33.56 5.22
N GLY A 90 -24.43 34.88 5.27
CA GLY A 90 -25.00 35.91 4.40
C GLY A 90 -25.89 36.87 5.22
N ASP A 91 -26.29 37.97 4.57
CA ASP A 91 -27.02 39.06 5.24
C ASP A 91 -28.38 38.61 5.77
N ALA A 92 -28.97 37.58 5.17
CA ALA A 92 -30.28 37.02 5.61
C ALA A 92 -30.14 35.87 6.61
N ALA A 93 -28.92 35.47 7.00
CA ALA A 93 -28.68 34.25 7.82
C ALA A 93 -29.41 34.30 9.18
N GLU A 94 -29.57 35.49 9.78
CA GLU A 94 -30.29 35.65 11.06
C GLU A 94 -31.79 35.31 10.97
N ASN A 95 -32.37 35.33 9.77
CA ASN A 95 -33.76 34.95 9.51
C ASN A 95 -33.98 33.43 9.48
N TYR A 96 -32.92 32.65 9.59
CA TYR A 96 -32.95 31.19 9.47
C TYR A 96 -32.26 30.50 10.65
N THR A 97 -32.63 29.28 10.89
CA THR A 97 -31.98 28.39 11.87
C THR A 97 -31.83 27.03 11.26
N LEU A 98 -30.59 26.53 11.20
CA LEU A 98 -30.34 25.14 10.80
C LEU A 98 -30.91 24.19 11.84
N ALA A 99 -31.84 23.34 11.42
CA ALA A 99 -32.57 22.45 12.31
C ALA A 99 -31.71 21.34 12.92
N SER A 100 -30.75 20.82 12.11
CA SER A 100 -29.73 19.81 12.44
C SER A 100 -28.64 19.84 11.43
N GLN A 101 -27.51 19.21 11.71
CA GLN A 101 -26.51 18.88 10.69
C GLN A 101 -27.14 17.96 9.63
N PRO A 102 -26.59 17.92 8.40
CA PRO A 102 -27.09 17.02 7.36
C PRO A 102 -27.16 15.58 7.82
N ALA A 103 -28.08 14.81 7.26
CA ALA A 103 -28.18 13.38 7.53
C ALA A 103 -26.94 12.65 7.07
N GLY A 104 -26.44 11.74 7.91
CA GLY A 104 -25.29 10.89 7.57
C GLY A 104 -25.55 10.01 6.34
N THR A 105 -24.48 9.56 5.73
CA THR A 105 -24.48 8.65 4.57
C THR A 105 -23.54 7.47 4.83
N THR A 106 -23.28 6.68 3.82
CA THR A 106 -22.28 5.59 3.88
C THR A 106 -21.31 5.68 2.71
N ALA A 107 -20.06 5.26 2.95
CA ALA A 107 -19.03 5.15 1.94
C ALA A 107 -18.01 4.07 2.35
N ASP A 108 -17.11 3.69 1.45
CA ASP A 108 -16.15 2.61 1.67
C ASP A 108 -14.77 3.16 2.02
N ILE A 109 -14.03 2.41 2.84
CA ILE A 109 -12.56 2.53 2.93
C ILE A 109 -11.97 1.25 2.37
N THR A 110 -11.20 1.36 1.28
CA THR A 110 -10.56 0.24 0.60
C THR A 110 -9.13 0.02 1.11
N VAL A 111 -8.63 -1.21 0.98
CA VAL A 111 -7.26 -1.56 1.38
C VAL A 111 -6.22 -0.71 0.66
N ARG A 112 -5.14 -0.37 1.38
CA ARG A 112 -3.98 0.32 0.83
C ARG A 112 -3.00 -0.70 0.25
N PRO A 113 -2.61 -0.61 -1.04
CA PRO A 113 -1.57 -1.47 -1.59
C PRO A 113 -0.20 -1.11 -1.01
N VAL A 114 0.56 -2.13 -0.60
CA VAL A 114 1.93 -2.03 -0.11
C VAL A 114 2.82 -3.01 -0.86
N THR A 115 4.11 -2.69 -0.93
CA THR A 115 5.13 -3.46 -1.66
C THR A 115 6.26 -3.87 -0.73
N VAL A 116 7.00 -4.91 -1.13
CA VAL A 116 8.28 -5.25 -0.50
C VAL A 116 9.36 -4.43 -1.18
N GLU A 117 10.11 -3.66 -0.41
CA GLU A 117 11.22 -2.81 -0.86
C GLU A 117 12.54 -3.31 -0.28
N ASP A 118 13.67 -2.88 -0.85
CA ASP A 118 15.04 -3.25 -0.45
C ASP A 118 15.26 -4.78 -0.44
N LEU A 119 14.60 -5.49 -1.36
CA LEU A 119 14.66 -6.93 -1.46
C LEU A 119 15.82 -7.35 -2.36
N HIS A 120 16.89 -7.83 -1.74
CA HIS A 120 18.07 -8.34 -2.42
C HIS A 120 18.39 -9.74 -1.92
N ILE A 121 18.96 -10.57 -2.80
CA ILE A 121 19.41 -11.92 -2.51
C ILE A 121 20.90 -12.00 -2.79
N GLN A 122 21.64 -12.65 -1.90
CA GLN A 122 23.08 -12.86 -2.05
C GLN A 122 23.39 -13.85 -3.18
N ASP A 123 24.39 -13.52 -3.99
CA ASP A 123 25.05 -14.52 -4.82
C ASP A 123 25.74 -15.55 -3.93
N LYS A 124 25.81 -16.79 -4.37
CA LYS A 124 26.49 -17.83 -3.61
C LYS A 124 27.46 -18.65 -4.48
N LEU A 125 28.40 -19.30 -3.85
CA LEU A 125 29.16 -20.36 -4.48
C LEU A 125 28.31 -21.64 -4.57
N TYR A 126 28.56 -22.42 -5.61
CA TYR A 126 27.90 -23.70 -5.80
C TYR A 126 28.14 -24.63 -4.58
N ASP A 127 27.07 -25.11 -4.01
CA ASP A 127 27.04 -26.01 -2.85
C ASP A 127 26.07 -27.20 -3.03
N GLY A 128 25.52 -27.36 -4.25
CA GLY A 128 24.58 -28.42 -4.57
C GLY A 128 23.16 -28.22 -4.02
N THR A 129 22.85 -27.03 -3.46
CA THR A 129 21.53 -26.73 -2.88
C THR A 129 20.87 -25.54 -3.57
N ASP A 130 19.54 -25.45 -3.46
CA ASP A 130 18.75 -24.30 -3.92
C ASP A 130 18.55 -23.23 -2.84
N ARG A 131 19.20 -23.38 -1.67
CA ARG A 131 19.09 -22.42 -0.57
C ARG A 131 19.61 -21.05 -1.00
N ALA A 132 18.79 -20.02 -0.76
CA ALA A 132 19.15 -18.62 -0.96
C ALA A 132 19.11 -17.86 0.36
N GLU A 133 19.91 -16.80 0.46
CA GLU A 133 19.99 -15.94 1.64
C GLU A 133 19.69 -14.49 1.24
N TYR A 134 19.06 -13.77 2.14
CA TYR A 134 18.85 -12.34 1.94
C TYR A 134 20.15 -11.55 2.02
N ASP A 135 20.29 -10.55 1.16
CA ASP A 135 21.31 -9.51 1.29
C ASP A 135 20.66 -8.27 1.90
N GLY A 136 20.72 -8.17 3.22
CA GLY A 136 20.03 -7.14 4.00
C GLY A 136 18.62 -7.52 4.44
N GLU A 137 17.89 -6.53 4.93
CA GLU A 137 16.53 -6.71 5.44
C GLU A 137 15.53 -6.02 4.52
N PRO A 138 14.62 -6.76 3.87
CA PRO A 138 13.57 -6.17 3.07
C PRO A 138 12.62 -5.35 3.95
N THR A 139 12.13 -4.25 3.41
CA THR A 139 11.27 -3.29 4.09
C THR A 139 9.87 -3.27 3.48
N LEU A 140 8.91 -2.70 4.22
CA LEU A 140 7.54 -2.52 3.75
C LEU A 140 7.37 -1.11 3.20
N GLY A 141 7.16 -1.00 1.88
CA GLY A 141 6.90 0.27 1.21
C GLY A 141 5.45 0.72 1.32
N ASN A 142 5.24 2.04 1.30
CA ASN A 142 3.94 2.69 1.22
C ASN A 142 3.00 2.46 2.43
N ALA A 143 3.52 2.02 3.58
CA ALA A 143 2.74 1.94 4.81
C ALA A 143 2.47 3.35 5.40
N VAL A 144 1.33 3.52 6.07
CA VAL A 144 1.00 4.76 6.78
C VAL A 144 1.87 4.89 8.02
N SER A 145 2.50 6.06 8.17
CA SER A 145 3.35 6.32 9.34
C SER A 145 2.56 6.25 10.64
N GLY A 146 3.07 5.49 11.60
CA GLY A 146 2.46 5.30 12.91
C GLY A 146 1.53 4.09 13.03
N ASP A 147 1.23 3.40 11.92
CA ASP A 147 0.49 2.15 11.97
C ASP A 147 1.36 0.98 12.47
N HIS A 148 0.72 0.07 13.20
CA HIS A 148 1.34 -1.17 13.66
C HIS A 148 1.16 -2.26 12.59
N VAL A 149 2.01 -2.20 11.55
CA VAL A 149 2.09 -3.19 10.48
C VAL A 149 3.55 -3.56 10.25
N ALA A 150 3.84 -4.84 10.08
CA ALA A 150 5.17 -5.36 9.82
C ALA A 150 5.15 -6.44 8.74
N LEU A 151 6.24 -6.53 7.97
CA LEU A 151 6.46 -7.55 6.95
C LEU A 151 6.92 -8.84 7.61
N VAL A 152 6.26 -9.95 7.28
CA VAL A 152 6.74 -11.31 7.54
C VAL A 152 7.36 -11.83 6.27
N LYS A 153 8.68 -12.08 6.31
CA LYS A 153 9.47 -12.50 5.15
C LYS A 153 9.12 -13.92 4.70
N GLY A 154 9.05 -14.13 3.40
CA GLY A 154 9.06 -15.46 2.82
C GLY A 154 10.44 -16.11 2.92
N THR A 155 10.56 -17.39 2.62
CA THR A 155 11.86 -18.07 2.49
C THR A 155 12.28 -18.07 1.04
N PRO A 156 13.48 -17.51 0.69
CA PRO A 156 13.97 -17.51 -0.67
C PRO A 156 14.57 -18.87 -1.05
N SER A 157 14.45 -19.23 -2.32
CA SER A 157 15.16 -20.35 -2.92
C SER A 157 15.44 -20.10 -4.40
N PHE A 158 16.59 -20.58 -4.88
CA PHE A 158 16.91 -20.58 -6.30
C PHE A 158 15.96 -21.53 -7.06
N THR A 159 15.59 -21.17 -8.29
CA THR A 159 14.80 -22.05 -9.16
C THR A 159 15.64 -23.14 -9.81
N SER A 160 16.97 -23.07 -9.72
CA SER A 160 17.95 -24.03 -10.19
C SER A 160 19.06 -24.18 -9.15
N ILE A 161 19.68 -25.36 -9.07
CA ILE A 161 20.88 -25.58 -8.27
C ILE A 161 22.16 -25.42 -9.11
N ARG A 162 22.04 -25.13 -10.40
CA ARG A 162 23.18 -25.07 -11.35
C ARG A 162 23.82 -23.69 -11.29
N THR A 163 25.10 -23.65 -11.61
CA THR A 163 25.84 -22.39 -11.77
C THR A 163 25.31 -21.61 -12.97
N ALA A 164 24.87 -20.39 -12.72
CA ALA A 164 24.47 -19.41 -13.74
C ALA A 164 24.36 -18.03 -13.10
N GLU A 165 24.38 -17.00 -13.91
CA GLU A 165 24.01 -15.65 -13.54
C GLU A 165 22.47 -15.48 -13.61
N ASP A 166 21.92 -14.54 -12.86
CA ASP A 166 20.51 -14.11 -12.92
C ASP A 166 19.47 -15.25 -12.78
N ILE A 167 19.77 -16.24 -11.97
CA ILE A 167 18.82 -17.32 -11.68
C ILE A 167 17.65 -16.73 -10.92
N ALA A 168 16.42 -17.00 -11.37
CA ALA A 168 15.22 -16.55 -10.71
C ALA A 168 15.10 -17.12 -9.28
N ILE A 169 14.66 -16.26 -8.36
CA ILE A 169 14.39 -16.62 -6.97
C ILE A 169 12.91 -16.85 -6.79
N ARG A 170 12.54 -17.93 -6.12
CA ARG A 170 11.20 -18.17 -5.58
C ARG A 170 11.21 -17.87 -4.09
N PHE A 171 10.08 -17.36 -3.62
CA PHE A 171 9.83 -17.14 -2.20
C PHE A 171 8.64 -17.97 -1.76
N THR A 172 8.63 -18.44 -0.52
CA THR A 172 7.37 -18.69 0.15
C THR A 172 6.63 -17.36 0.29
N GLU A 173 5.30 -17.42 0.50
CA GLU A 173 4.49 -16.20 0.53
C GLU A 173 4.95 -15.24 1.63
N PHE A 174 5.15 -13.97 1.26
CA PHE A 174 5.28 -12.87 2.21
C PHE A 174 3.91 -12.54 2.78
N SER A 175 3.86 -12.13 4.04
CA SER A 175 2.61 -11.74 4.69
C SER A 175 2.79 -10.52 5.58
N LEU A 176 1.67 -9.97 6.04
CA LEU A 176 1.66 -8.83 6.96
C LEU A 176 1.21 -9.28 8.34
N THR A 177 1.77 -8.67 9.37
CA THR A 177 1.37 -8.84 10.78
C THR A 177 1.21 -7.49 11.46
N GLY A 178 0.53 -7.48 12.61
CA GLY A 178 0.28 -6.27 13.38
C GLY A 178 -1.19 -5.87 13.41
N ALA A 179 -1.54 -4.96 14.32
CA ALA A 179 -2.93 -4.58 14.58
C ALA A 179 -3.60 -3.91 13.38
N ASP A 180 -2.81 -3.20 12.55
CA ASP A 180 -3.31 -2.47 11.39
C ASP A 180 -3.13 -3.25 10.07
N ALA A 181 -2.58 -4.48 10.10
CA ALA A 181 -2.28 -5.28 8.90
C ALA A 181 -3.50 -5.50 7.98
N GLY A 182 -4.70 -5.60 8.55
CA GLY A 182 -5.95 -5.77 7.79
C GLY A 182 -6.33 -4.57 6.91
N ASN A 183 -5.68 -3.44 7.07
CA ASN A 183 -5.91 -2.24 6.26
C ASN A 183 -5.07 -2.22 4.96
N TYR A 184 -4.21 -3.24 4.76
CA TYR A 184 -3.23 -3.28 3.68
C TYR A 184 -3.40 -4.52 2.81
N ALA A 185 -3.03 -4.39 1.53
CA ALA A 185 -2.90 -5.49 0.59
C ALA A 185 -1.45 -5.57 0.11
N LEU A 186 -0.75 -6.66 0.46
CA LEU A 186 0.65 -6.86 0.07
C LEU A 186 0.73 -7.39 -1.36
N THR A 187 1.49 -6.68 -2.20
CA THR A 187 1.88 -7.19 -3.51
C THR A 187 3.12 -8.07 -3.35
N GLN A 188 3.01 -9.33 -3.78
CA GLN A 188 4.14 -10.28 -3.72
C GLN A 188 5.26 -9.84 -4.67
N PRO A 189 6.54 -9.95 -4.25
CA PRO A 189 7.66 -9.58 -5.10
C PRO A 189 7.82 -10.55 -6.28
N THR A 190 8.23 -10.02 -7.42
CA THR A 190 8.51 -10.78 -8.65
C THR A 190 9.77 -10.27 -9.33
N GLY A 191 10.40 -11.09 -10.17
CA GLY A 191 11.55 -10.67 -10.97
C GLY A 191 12.87 -10.54 -10.19
N ILE A 192 12.96 -11.14 -9.01
CA ILE A 192 14.20 -11.16 -8.22
C ILE A 192 15.10 -12.28 -8.74
N THR A 193 16.38 -11.97 -8.94
CA THR A 193 17.41 -12.91 -9.40
C THR A 193 18.63 -12.82 -8.50
N ALA A 194 19.44 -13.85 -8.51
CA ALA A 194 20.79 -13.90 -7.94
C ALA A 194 21.62 -14.98 -8.67
N SER A 195 22.92 -15.01 -8.45
CA SER A 195 23.82 -15.91 -9.17
C SER A 195 24.33 -17.05 -8.30
N ILE A 196 24.50 -18.23 -8.91
CA ILE A 196 25.28 -19.32 -8.33
C ILE A 196 26.61 -19.38 -9.08
N LEU A 197 27.68 -18.99 -8.40
CA LEU A 197 29.01 -18.93 -8.94
C LEU A 197 29.71 -20.31 -8.86
N PRO A 198 30.60 -20.64 -9.82
CA PRO A 198 31.36 -21.88 -9.75
C PRO A 198 32.17 -21.98 -8.46
N TYR A 199 32.16 -23.15 -7.84
CA TYR A 199 33.03 -23.45 -6.71
C TYR A 199 34.47 -23.70 -7.21
N ALA A 200 35.44 -22.95 -6.68
CA ALA A 200 36.83 -23.17 -7.00
C ALA A 200 37.37 -24.35 -6.21
N LEU A 201 37.69 -25.43 -6.88
CA LEU A 201 38.33 -26.59 -6.23
C LEU A 201 39.74 -26.24 -5.74
N THR A 202 40.03 -26.60 -4.52
CA THR A 202 41.37 -26.52 -3.91
C THR A 202 42.06 -27.89 -3.97
N GLY A 203 43.35 -27.95 -3.65
CA GLY A 203 44.18 -29.17 -3.84
C GLY A 203 43.74 -30.46 -3.15
N GLY A 204 42.60 -30.50 -2.45
CA GLY A 204 42.02 -31.73 -1.86
C GLY A 204 40.75 -32.22 -2.56
N GLU A 205 40.22 -31.47 -3.53
CA GLU A 205 38.94 -31.73 -4.21
C GLU A 205 39.10 -32.40 -5.58
N TYR A 206 40.33 -32.67 -5.97
CA TYR A 206 40.68 -33.45 -7.13
C TYR A 206 41.85 -34.40 -6.82
N ALA A 207 41.94 -35.48 -7.56
CA ALA A 207 43.02 -36.44 -7.42
C ALA A 207 43.80 -36.54 -8.71
N VAL A 208 45.10 -36.70 -8.57
CA VAL A 208 46.01 -36.95 -9.69
C VAL A 208 46.64 -38.36 -9.52
N ASN A 209 46.85 -39.05 -10.62
CA ASN A 209 47.46 -40.36 -10.58
C ASN A 209 48.99 -40.30 -10.39
N SER A 210 49.62 -39.16 -10.66
CA SER A 210 51.06 -38.93 -10.38
C SER A 210 51.40 -37.45 -10.40
N ASN A 211 52.38 -37.06 -9.59
CA ASN A 211 53.00 -35.73 -9.60
C ASN A 211 54.36 -35.71 -10.26
N ASP A 212 54.86 -36.88 -10.71
CA ASP A 212 56.18 -37.01 -11.33
C ASP A 212 56.09 -37.04 -12.85
N TRP A 213 57.21 -36.71 -13.55
CA TRP A 213 57.33 -36.88 -14.98
C TRP A 213 57.32 -38.37 -15.32
N ILE A 214 56.27 -38.78 -16.04
CA ILE A 214 56.06 -40.18 -16.45
C ILE A 214 55.74 -40.22 -17.95
N ASN A 215 56.00 -41.34 -18.57
CA ASN A 215 55.74 -41.55 -19.99
C ASN A 215 54.39 -42.21 -20.29
N HIS A 216 53.43 -41.99 -19.43
CA HIS A 216 52.07 -42.49 -19.61
C HIS A 216 51.05 -41.36 -19.25
N ASP A 217 49.80 -41.60 -19.53
CA ASP A 217 48.78 -40.60 -19.38
C ASP A 217 48.67 -40.04 -17.95
N PHE A 218 48.69 -38.73 -17.87
CA PHE A 218 48.45 -38.01 -16.63
C PHE A 218 46.94 -37.82 -16.47
N VAL A 219 46.36 -38.45 -15.48
CA VAL A 219 44.90 -38.39 -15.23
C VAL A 219 44.61 -37.49 -14.05
N VAL A 220 43.81 -36.48 -14.28
CA VAL A 220 43.20 -35.65 -13.22
C VAL A 220 41.69 -35.96 -13.18
N THR A 221 41.20 -36.34 -12.03
CA THR A 221 39.81 -36.65 -11.84
C THR A 221 39.17 -35.52 -11.04
N ALA A 222 38.20 -34.85 -11.61
CA ALA A 222 37.39 -33.86 -10.87
C ALA A 222 36.45 -34.56 -9.88
N ALA A 223 36.09 -33.85 -8.80
CA ALA A 223 35.07 -34.31 -7.89
C ALA A 223 33.71 -34.41 -8.60
N GLU A 224 32.80 -35.21 -8.06
CA GLU A 224 31.46 -35.35 -8.61
C GLU A 224 30.76 -33.98 -8.73
N GLY A 225 30.15 -33.74 -9.88
CA GLY A 225 29.47 -32.46 -10.18
C GLY A 225 30.38 -31.42 -10.88
N TYR A 226 31.63 -31.74 -11.17
CA TYR A 226 32.57 -30.84 -11.86
C TYR A 226 33.14 -31.45 -13.13
N LEU A 227 33.40 -30.60 -14.11
CA LEU A 227 34.16 -30.94 -15.32
C LEU A 227 35.49 -30.25 -15.30
N LEU A 228 36.53 -30.97 -15.65
CA LEU A 228 37.89 -30.45 -15.79
C LEU A 228 38.11 -30.01 -17.25
N SER A 229 38.44 -28.76 -17.46
CA SER A 229 38.93 -28.24 -18.75
C SER A 229 40.41 -27.85 -18.60
N LEU A 230 41.21 -28.30 -19.53
CA LEU A 230 42.63 -27.93 -19.63
C LEU A 230 42.77 -26.98 -20.80
N THR A 231 43.29 -25.80 -20.58
CA THR A 231 43.57 -24.81 -21.63
C THR A 231 45.08 -24.59 -21.72
N ASP A 232 45.67 -24.84 -22.90
CA ASP A 232 47.07 -24.50 -23.18
C ASP A 232 47.18 -22.97 -23.32
N THR A 233 47.98 -22.36 -22.47
CA THR A 233 48.36 -20.96 -22.63
C THR A 233 49.56 -20.85 -23.56
N ALA A 234 49.70 -19.77 -24.33
CA ALA A 234 50.76 -19.55 -25.34
C ALA A 234 52.21 -19.72 -24.82
N ASP A 235 52.37 -19.80 -23.49
CA ASP A 235 53.67 -19.99 -22.82
C ASP A 235 53.94 -21.46 -22.41
N GLY A 236 53.11 -22.42 -22.87
CA GLY A 236 53.22 -23.83 -22.51
C GLY A 236 52.78 -24.16 -21.07
N VAL A 237 52.12 -23.26 -20.40
CA VAL A 237 51.51 -23.48 -19.10
C VAL A 237 50.05 -23.88 -19.27
N TRP A 238 49.69 -25.06 -18.79
CA TRP A 238 48.32 -25.52 -18.81
C TRP A 238 47.53 -24.89 -17.64
N GLN A 239 46.49 -24.15 -17.97
CA GLN A 239 45.55 -23.66 -16.97
C GLN A 239 44.38 -24.61 -16.84
N GLN A 240 44.05 -24.95 -15.60
CA GLN A 240 42.89 -25.75 -15.27
C GLN A 240 41.70 -24.80 -15.04
N THR A 241 40.61 -25.09 -15.71
CA THR A 241 39.31 -24.48 -15.38
C THR A 241 38.36 -25.60 -15.04
N LEU A 242 37.81 -25.57 -13.82
CA LEU A 242 36.76 -26.49 -13.38
C LEU A 242 35.42 -25.84 -13.57
N ARG A 243 34.52 -26.54 -14.23
CA ARG A 243 33.14 -26.08 -14.47
C ARG A 243 32.18 -27.05 -13.84
N ALA A 244 30.99 -26.57 -13.47
CA ALA A 244 29.92 -27.46 -13.10
C ALA A 244 29.58 -28.41 -14.26
N ALA A 245 29.29 -29.68 -13.95
CA ALA A 245 29.11 -30.76 -14.93
C ALA A 245 27.94 -30.56 -15.90
N ASP A 246 27.13 -29.57 -15.69
CA ASP A 246 25.97 -29.22 -16.52
C ASP A 246 26.20 -28.05 -17.49
N GLU A 247 27.36 -27.37 -17.41
CA GLU A 247 27.77 -26.45 -18.46
C GLU A 247 28.21 -27.23 -19.69
N THR A 248 27.30 -27.36 -20.66
CA THR A 248 27.68 -27.88 -21.99
C THR A 248 28.73 -26.95 -22.58
N ALA A 249 29.91 -27.46 -22.85
CA ALA A 249 30.90 -26.77 -23.65
C ALA A 249 30.27 -26.51 -25.03
N GLU A 250 29.81 -25.31 -25.29
CA GLU A 250 29.69 -24.86 -26.67
C GLU A 250 31.12 -24.69 -27.19
N GLY A 251 31.46 -25.60 -28.11
CA GLY A 251 32.75 -25.68 -28.78
C GLY A 251 32.97 -24.56 -29.80
#